data_78fc5eb0ae35cff882eada242a2920e2
#
_entry.id   78fc5eb0ae35cff882eada242a2920e2
#
_cell.length_a   1.000
_cell.length_b   1.000
_cell.length_c   1.000
_cell.angle_alpha   90.00
_cell.angle_beta   90.00
_cell.angle_gamma   90.00
#
_symmetry.space_group_name_H-M   'P 1'
#
loop_
_entity.id
_entity.type
_entity.pdbx_description
1 polymer ?
#
loop_
_entity_poly.entity_id
_entity_poly.type
_entity_poly.pdbx_seq_one_letter_code
_entity_poly.pdbx_strand_id
1 'polypeptide(L)'
;YLSAADQSHLYIAYHQGFAKVIDRIRAKYKNVVIQCCASGGARANWGCLRGFDEFWVSDNTDALQRIYMQYGTSYFFPAIAMASHISAVPNHTVFRTTSLKYRIDVAMSGRLGMEMQPKNMKEEEKALCRKAISEYKEIRPVVQFGDLYRLVSPYDNLGLSSIMYVSEAKDKAVFYWWKLANFYNAHLPIVKMAGLDANKMYKVRELDVIDNTPLACDGKSYSGKYLMEHGLEMPLEHNVDWGKKNDWSSRVLYLEAQ
;
A
#
# COMPACT_ATOMS: atom_id res chain seq x y z
N TYR A 1 44.04 -0.93 -1.10
CA TYR A 1 44.18 -1.35 0.31
C TYR A 1 44.46 -0.11 1.15
N LEU A 2 43.62 0.12 2.18
CA LEU A 2 43.75 1.24 3.10
C LEU A 2 44.64 0.85 4.29
N SER A 3 45.39 1.79 4.83
CA SER A 3 46.08 1.60 6.09
C SER A 3 45.10 1.32 7.25
N ALA A 4 45.53 0.68 8.33
CA ALA A 4 44.68 0.43 9.50
C ALA A 4 44.09 1.74 10.07
N ALA A 5 44.83 2.84 10.01
CA ALA A 5 44.38 4.14 10.45
C ALA A 5 43.27 4.71 9.59
N ASP A 6 43.32 4.46 8.27
CA ASP A 6 42.33 4.95 7.32
C ASP A 6 41.05 4.10 7.25
N GLN A 7 41.12 2.84 7.69
CA GLN A 7 39.97 1.92 7.66
C GLN A 7 38.83 2.40 8.56
N SER A 8 39.13 3.01 9.70
CA SER A 8 38.10 3.52 10.62
C SER A 8 37.26 4.66 10.05
N HIS A 9 37.80 5.41 9.08
CA HIS A 9 37.12 6.51 8.42
C HIS A 9 36.41 6.12 7.10
N LEU A 10 36.60 4.88 6.65
CA LEU A 10 36.10 4.40 5.35
C LEU A 10 34.61 4.62 5.18
N TYR A 11 33.80 4.23 6.15
CA TYR A 11 32.34 4.33 6.05
C TYR A 11 31.85 5.80 6.06
N ILE A 12 32.53 6.67 6.81
CA ILE A 12 32.23 8.10 6.84
C ILE A 12 32.56 8.73 5.47
N ALA A 13 33.76 8.46 4.96
CA ALA A 13 34.18 8.94 3.64
C ALA A 13 33.29 8.42 2.50
N TYR A 14 32.91 7.13 2.56
CA TYR A 14 31.95 6.54 1.62
C TYR A 14 30.61 7.28 1.66
N HIS A 15 30.04 7.51 2.84
CA HIS A 15 28.74 8.19 2.97
C HIS A 15 28.80 9.62 2.45
N GLN A 16 29.86 10.36 2.76
CA GLN A 16 30.08 11.72 2.24
C GLN A 16 30.25 11.74 0.72
N GLY A 17 31.00 10.78 0.17
CA GLY A 17 31.17 10.62 -1.28
C GLY A 17 29.87 10.28 -1.98
N PHE A 18 29.10 9.37 -1.42
CA PHE A 18 27.78 8.98 -1.92
C PHE A 18 26.82 10.19 -1.94
N ALA A 19 26.75 10.95 -0.84
CA ALA A 19 25.91 12.14 -0.77
C ALA A 19 26.30 13.17 -1.86
N LYS A 20 27.61 13.42 -2.06
CA LYS A 20 28.12 14.32 -3.12
C LYS A 20 27.71 13.85 -4.51
N VAL A 21 27.73 12.55 -4.80
CA VAL A 21 27.29 12.00 -6.09
C VAL A 21 25.81 12.26 -6.30
N ILE A 22 24.98 11.99 -5.32
CA ILE A 22 23.53 12.22 -5.40
C ILE A 22 23.23 13.73 -5.57
N ASP A 23 23.89 14.60 -4.80
CA ASP A 23 23.73 16.06 -4.93
C ASP A 23 24.07 16.54 -6.36
N ARG A 24 25.14 16.00 -6.97
CA ARG A 24 25.52 16.33 -8.37
C ARG A 24 24.49 15.84 -9.37
N ILE A 25 23.93 14.64 -9.17
CA ILE A 25 22.85 14.11 -10.02
C ILE A 25 21.62 15.01 -9.92
N ARG A 26 21.21 15.36 -8.70
CA ARG A 26 20.06 16.25 -8.45
C ARG A 26 20.25 17.64 -9.04
N ALA A 27 21.44 18.22 -8.93
CA ALA A 27 21.74 19.52 -9.53
C ALA A 27 21.58 19.51 -11.05
N LYS A 28 21.98 18.42 -11.71
CA LYS A 28 21.91 18.28 -13.17
C LYS A 28 20.54 17.82 -13.67
N TYR A 29 19.88 16.91 -12.94
CA TYR A 29 18.64 16.25 -13.37
C TYR A 29 17.54 16.42 -12.32
N LYS A 30 16.92 17.58 -12.28
CA LYS A 30 15.96 17.98 -11.23
C LYS A 30 14.67 17.13 -11.21
N ASN A 31 14.26 16.61 -12.37
CA ASN A 31 12.97 15.91 -12.53
C ASN A 31 13.10 14.37 -12.59
N VAL A 32 14.31 13.84 -12.41
CA VAL A 32 14.50 12.37 -12.38
C VAL A 32 14.07 11.83 -11.04
N VAL A 33 13.21 10.81 -11.05
CA VAL A 33 12.87 10.07 -9.84
C VAL A 33 14.04 9.15 -9.48
N ILE A 34 14.53 9.25 -8.25
CA ILE A 34 15.61 8.41 -7.73
C ILE A 34 15.07 7.61 -6.55
N GLN A 35 15.07 6.28 -6.70
CA GLN A 35 14.70 5.35 -5.65
C GLN A 35 15.94 4.94 -4.85
N CYS A 36 15.84 4.97 -3.55
CA CYS A 36 16.86 4.45 -2.65
C CYS A 36 16.60 2.97 -2.36
N CYS A 37 17.52 2.12 -2.79
CA CYS A 37 17.50 0.69 -2.52
C CYS A 37 18.89 0.22 -2.06
N ALA A 38 18.94 -0.58 -1.01
CA ALA A 38 20.13 -1.26 -0.53
C ALA A 38 19.71 -2.56 0.15
N SER A 39 19.57 -3.64 -0.61
CA SER A 39 18.93 -4.88 -0.16
C SER A 39 17.59 -4.58 0.52
N GLY A 40 16.69 -3.95 -0.21
CA GLY A 40 15.48 -3.37 0.36
C GLY A 40 15.74 -2.05 1.09
N GLY A 41 15.15 -1.90 2.27
CA GLY A 41 15.14 -0.67 3.06
C GLY A 41 16.38 -0.37 3.90
N ALA A 42 17.52 -1.05 3.71
CA ALA A 42 18.69 -0.91 4.59
C ALA A 42 19.32 0.51 4.62
N ARG A 43 18.99 1.37 3.63
CA ARG A 43 19.36 2.81 3.64
C ARG A 43 18.20 3.73 3.93
N ALA A 44 17.04 3.22 4.31
CA ALA A 44 15.90 4.08 4.62
C ALA A 44 16.18 4.87 5.89
N ASN A 45 16.45 6.15 5.73
CA ASN A 45 16.64 7.11 6.82
C ASN A 45 16.29 8.52 6.32
N TRP A 46 16.01 9.45 7.24
CA TRP A 46 15.61 10.81 6.94
C TRP A 46 16.67 11.59 6.14
N GLY A 47 17.95 11.32 6.36
CA GLY A 47 19.04 11.95 5.62
C GLY A 47 19.01 11.62 4.12
N CYS A 48 18.58 10.40 3.77
CA CYS A 48 18.45 10.00 2.37
C CYS A 48 17.30 10.69 1.65
N LEU A 49 16.21 11.08 2.33
CA LEU A 49 15.09 11.82 1.70
C LEU A 49 15.51 13.14 1.07
N ARG A 50 16.65 13.71 1.45
CA ARG A 50 17.20 14.89 0.79
C ARG A 50 17.53 14.64 -0.69
N GLY A 51 17.95 13.42 -1.02
CA GLY A 51 18.42 13.08 -2.36
C GLY A 51 17.58 12.07 -3.11
N PHE A 52 16.68 11.36 -2.41
CA PHE A 52 15.84 10.31 -2.97
C PHE A 52 14.37 10.68 -2.87
N ASP A 53 13.57 10.23 -3.83
CA ASP A 53 12.13 10.48 -3.86
C ASP A 53 11.35 9.39 -3.14
N GLU A 54 11.93 8.20 -3.05
CA GLU A 54 11.30 7.03 -2.44
C GLU A 54 12.30 5.98 -1.99
N PHE A 55 11.85 5.10 -1.12
CA PHE A 55 12.59 3.93 -0.69
C PHE A 55 11.98 2.64 -1.26
N TRP A 56 12.84 1.70 -1.64
CA TRP A 56 12.47 0.31 -1.81
C TRP A 56 12.37 -0.35 -0.44
N VAL A 57 11.16 -0.60 0.02
CA VAL A 57 10.90 -1.02 1.41
C VAL A 57 11.51 -2.39 1.72
N SER A 58 11.41 -3.33 0.77
CA SER A 58 11.95 -4.68 0.91
C SER A 58 12.05 -5.37 -0.44
N ASP A 59 13.07 -6.21 -0.62
CA ASP A 59 13.20 -7.11 -1.78
C ASP A 59 12.16 -8.25 -1.75
N ASN A 60 11.55 -8.50 -0.59
CA ASN A 60 10.40 -9.38 -0.52
C ASN A 60 9.14 -8.64 -1.01
N THR A 61 8.67 -9.00 -2.19
CA THR A 61 7.53 -8.40 -2.87
C THR A 61 6.23 -9.19 -2.71
N ASP A 62 6.21 -10.21 -1.85
CA ASP A 62 5.00 -10.96 -1.55
C ASP A 62 3.93 -10.06 -0.93
N ALA A 63 2.75 -10.00 -1.54
CA ALA A 63 1.71 -9.04 -1.15
C ALA A 63 1.28 -9.18 0.32
N LEU A 64 1.17 -10.39 0.85
CA LEU A 64 0.84 -10.60 2.26
C LEU A 64 1.94 -10.05 3.18
N GLN A 65 3.21 -10.37 2.88
CA GLN A 65 4.34 -9.87 3.68
C GLN A 65 4.48 -8.34 3.57
N ARG A 66 4.16 -7.78 2.40
CA ARG A 66 4.21 -6.32 2.18
C ARG A 66 3.20 -5.56 3.04
N ILE A 67 2.06 -6.14 3.40
CA ILE A 67 1.14 -5.50 4.36
C ILE A 67 1.85 -5.24 5.68
N TYR A 68 2.56 -6.24 6.22
CA TYR A 68 3.32 -6.09 7.47
C TYR A 68 4.46 -5.07 7.33
N MET A 69 5.23 -5.18 6.25
CA MET A 69 6.38 -4.30 6.00
C MET A 69 5.96 -2.85 5.77
N GLN A 70 4.93 -2.61 4.95
CA GLN A 70 4.41 -1.28 4.66
C GLN A 70 3.76 -0.65 5.89
N TYR A 71 3.03 -1.45 6.67
CA TYR A 71 2.48 -0.99 7.95
C TYR A 71 3.58 -0.55 8.89
N GLY A 72 4.61 -1.38 9.11
CA GLY A 72 5.77 -1.04 9.94
C GLY A 72 6.53 0.18 9.41
N THR A 73 6.81 0.26 8.11
CA THR A 73 7.49 1.39 7.47
C THR A 73 6.70 2.70 7.65
N SER A 74 5.38 2.63 7.64
CA SER A 74 4.51 3.80 7.78
C SER A 74 4.64 4.53 9.14
N TYR A 75 5.25 3.92 10.15
CA TYR A 75 5.57 4.61 11.41
C TYR A 75 6.69 5.62 11.27
N PHE A 76 7.53 5.47 10.26
CA PHE A 76 8.72 6.28 10.05
C PHE A 76 8.63 7.17 8.81
N PHE A 77 7.93 6.71 7.76
CA PHE A 77 7.91 7.38 6.46
C PHE A 77 6.50 7.46 5.89
N PRO A 78 6.14 8.58 5.23
CA PRO A 78 4.85 8.72 4.57
C PRO A 78 4.75 7.84 3.32
N ALA A 79 3.52 7.58 2.89
CA ALA A 79 3.24 6.72 1.73
C ALA A 79 3.93 7.20 0.44
N ILE A 80 4.10 8.52 0.26
CA ILE A 80 4.81 9.08 -0.90
C ILE A 80 6.28 8.63 -0.99
N ALA A 81 6.89 8.33 0.15
CA ALA A 81 8.28 7.85 0.18
C ALA A 81 8.39 6.31 0.11
N MET A 82 7.28 5.60 0.08
CA MET A 82 7.24 4.13 0.20
C MET A 82 6.88 3.50 -1.14
N ALA A 83 7.87 3.02 -1.88
CA ALA A 83 7.64 2.27 -3.12
C ALA A 83 6.90 0.95 -2.84
N SER A 84 5.80 0.75 -3.55
CA SER A 84 4.94 -0.41 -3.41
C SER A 84 4.55 -0.95 -4.78
N HIS A 85 5.05 -2.14 -5.13
CA HIS A 85 4.93 -2.67 -6.48
C HIS A 85 4.02 -3.90 -6.55
N ILE A 86 3.27 -3.99 -7.65
CA ILE A 86 2.58 -5.20 -8.06
C ILE A 86 3.64 -6.13 -8.65
N SER A 87 3.91 -7.26 -8.02
CA SER A 87 4.91 -8.23 -8.49
C SER A 87 4.28 -9.48 -9.10
N ALA A 88 5.09 -10.26 -9.81
CA ALA A 88 4.69 -11.52 -10.41
C ALA A 88 4.39 -12.60 -9.35
N VAL A 89 3.65 -13.62 -9.76
CA VAL A 89 3.41 -14.83 -8.97
C VAL A 89 3.77 -16.07 -9.79
N PRO A 90 4.23 -17.17 -9.16
CA PRO A 90 4.55 -17.29 -7.72
C PRO A 90 5.61 -16.27 -7.30
N ASN A 91 5.49 -15.74 -6.08
CA ASN A 91 6.48 -14.80 -5.56
C ASN A 91 7.86 -15.46 -5.48
N HIS A 92 8.91 -14.77 -5.91
CA HIS A 92 10.27 -15.34 -6.02
C HIS A 92 10.93 -15.62 -4.66
N THR A 93 10.46 -14.99 -3.57
CA THR A 93 11.04 -15.15 -2.23
C THR A 93 10.32 -16.22 -1.42
N VAL A 94 8.99 -16.21 -1.43
CA VAL A 94 8.16 -17.08 -0.56
C VAL A 94 7.30 -18.08 -1.33
N PHE A 95 7.37 -18.08 -2.65
CA PHE A 95 6.66 -18.98 -3.57
C PHE A 95 5.12 -18.95 -3.44
N ARG A 96 4.56 -17.91 -2.79
CA ARG A 96 3.13 -17.72 -2.64
C ARG A 96 2.52 -17.20 -3.95
N THR A 97 1.31 -17.68 -4.24
CA THR A 97 0.46 -17.17 -5.30
C THR A 97 -0.77 -16.51 -4.68
N THR A 98 -0.95 -15.21 -4.94
CA THR A 98 -2.13 -14.44 -4.55
C THR A 98 -2.82 -13.90 -5.80
N SER A 99 -4.10 -13.52 -5.70
CA SER A 99 -4.83 -12.92 -6.81
C SER A 99 -4.18 -11.61 -7.27
N LEU A 100 -4.37 -11.25 -8.53
CA LEU A 100 -3.86 -9.99 -9.06
C LEU A 100 -4.49 -8.80 -8.32
N LYS A 101 -5.81 -8.87 -8.03
CA LYS A 101 -6.50 -7.85 -7.22
C LYS A 101 -5.82 -7.63 -5.87
N TYR A 102 -5.55 -8.69 -5.12
CA TYR A 102 -4.90 -8.57 -3.81
C TYR A 102 -3.54 -7.86 -3.89
N ARG A 103 -2.74 -8.20 -4.90
CA ARG A 103 -1.44 -7.55 -5.15
C ARG A 103 -1.59 -6.08 -5.52
N ILE A 104 -2.60 -5.75 -6.33
CA ILE A 104 -2.93 -4.37 -6.71
C ILE A 104 -3.33 -3.57 -5.48
N ASP A 105 -4.29 -4.05 -4.69
CA ASP A 105 -4.82 -3.33 -3.53
C ASP A 105 -3.74 -3.08 -2.47
N VAL A 106 -2.82 -4.02 -2.29
CA VAL A 106 -1.65 -3.81 -1.41
C VAL A 106 -0.71 -2.75 -1.98
N ALA A 107 -0.42 -2.80 -3.27
CA ALA A 107 0.48 -1.85 -3.90
C ALA A 107 -0.11 -0.43 -3.96
N MET A 108 -1.42 -0.28 -4.08
CA MET A 108 -2.11 1.02 -4.09
C MET A 108 -2.05 1.76 -2.75
N SER A 109 -1.69 1.09 -1.65
CA SER A 109 -1.57 1.74 -0.33
C SER A 109 -0.25 2.50 -0.11
N GLY A 110 0.63 2.52 -1.09
CA GLY A 110 1.87 3.28 -1.12
C GLY A 110 2.07 4.00 -2.45
N ARG A 111 3.31 4.20 -2.84
CA ARG A 111 3.67 4.74 -4.15
C ARG A 111 3.65 3.60 -5.18
N LEU A 112 2.54 3.51 -5.90
CA LEU A 112 2.28 2.41 -6.83
C LEU A 112 3.33 2.30 -7.92
N GLY A 113 3.86 1.10 -8.11
CA GLY A 113 4.66 0.69 -9.25
C GLY A 113 4.28 -0.72 -9.73
N MET A 114 4.87 -1.14 -10.83
CA MET A 114 4.68 -2.48 -11.40
C MET A 114 6.02 -3.15 -11.65
N GLU A 115 6.17 -4.37 -11.16
CA GLU A 115 7.34 -5.22 -11.32
C GLU A 115 6.94 -6.55 -11.98
N MET A 116 6.21 -6.43 -13.08
CA MET A 116 5.75 -7.54 -13.90
C MET A 116 6.13 -7.32 -15.36
N GLN A 117 6.32 -8.41 -16.09
CA GLN A 117 6.59 -8.34 -17.53
C GLN A 117 5.28 -8.37 -18.32
N PRO A 118 4.88 -7.27 -18.97
CA PRO A 118 3.59 -7.21 -19.69
C PRO A 118 3.45 -8.27 -20.79
N LYS A 119 4.56 -8.73 -21.35
CA LYS A 119 4.54 -9.80 -22.37
C LYS A 119 4.04 -11.15 -21.83
N ASN A 120 4.14 -11.37 -20.51
CA ASN A 120 3.73 -12.62 -19.87
C ASN A 120 2.32 -12.52 -19.27
N MET A 121 1.67 -11.37 -19.36
CA MET A 121 0.33 -11.11 -18.79
C MET A 121 -0.75 -11.46 -19.82
N LYS A 122 -1.85 -12.03 -19.34
CA LYS A 122 -3.09 -12.20 -20.11
C LYS A 122 -3.76 -10.85 -20.35
N GLU A 123 -4.62 -10.75 -21.36
CA GLU A 123 -5.29 -9.49 -21.69
C GLU A 123 -6.23 -9.02 -20.56
N GLU A 124 -6.88 -9.94 -19.85
CA GLU A 124 -7.71 -9.63 -18.68
C GLU A 124 -6.88 -9.01 -17.54
N GLU A 125 -5.68 -9.55 -17.31
CA GLU A 125 -4.75 -9.02 -16.30
C GLU A 125 -4.25 -7.61 -16.68
N LYS A 126 -3.94 -7.40 -17.96
CA LYS A 126 -3.56 -6.07 -18.47
C LYS A 126 -4.71 -5.07 -18.35
N ALA A 127 -5.95 -5.51 -18.64
CA ALA A 127 -7.14 -4.68 -18.49
C ALA A 127 -7.35 -4.27 -17.02
N LEU A 128 -7.24 -5.22 -16.09
CA LEU A 128 -7.34 -4.96 -14.66
C LEU A 128 -6.24 -3.99 -14.19
N CYS A 129 -5.00 -4.19 -14.60
CA CYS A 129 -3.92 -3.26 -14.27
C CYS A 129 -4.13 -1.85 -14.84
N ARG A 130 -4.64 -1.73 -16.08
CA ARG A 130 -4.96 -0.41 -16.66
C ARG A 130 -6.04 0.30 -15.85
N LYS A 131 -7.09 -0.41 -15.43
CA LYS A 131 -8.14 0.12 -14.57
C LYS A 131 -7.56 0.58 -13.23
N ALA A 132 -6.81 -0.29 -12.54
CA ALA A 132 -6.19 0.01 -11.26
C ALA A 132 -5.25 1.22 -11.32
N ILE A 133 -4.44 1.35 -12.38
CA ILE A 133 -3.58 2.52 -12.58
C ILE A 133 -4.41 3.81 -12.76
N SER A 134 -5.54 3.74 -13.47
CA SER A 134 -6.44 4.89 -13.61
C SER A 134 -7.06 5.30 -12.28
N GLU A 135 -7.57 4.33 -11.52
CA GLU A 135 -8.14 4.55 -10.19
C GLU A 135 -7.08 5.07 -9.21
N TYR A 136 -5.87 4.49 -9.24
CA TYR A 136 -4.77 4.99 -8.40
C TYR A 136 -4.40 6.44 -8.71
N LYS A 137 -4.37 6.85 -9.97
CA LYS A 137 -4.11 8.25 -10.34
C LYS A 137 -5.13 9.22 -9.74
N GLU A 138 -6.37 8.79 -9.57
CA GLU A 138 -7.43 9.56 -8.92
C GLU A 138 -7.21 9.66 -7.40
N ILE A 139 -6.95 8.53 -6.75
CA ILE A 139 -6.80 8.48 -5.28
C ILE A 139 -5.38 8.88 -4.79
N ARG A 140 -4.40 8.89 -5.69
CA ARG A 140 -2.99 9.17 -5.37
C ARG A 140 -2.76 10.40 -4.50
N PRO A 141 -3.42 11.56 -4.72
CA PRO A 141 -3.23 12.71 -3.86
C PRO A 141 -3.63 12.44 -2.41
N VAL A 142 -4.69 11.66 -2.18
CA VAL A 142 -5.13 11.30 -0.83
C VAL A 142 -4.17 10.30 -0.19
N VAL A 143 -3.74 9.27 -0.94
CA VAL A 143 -2.81 8.24 -0.43
C VAL A 143 -1.45 8.83 -0.08
N GLN A 144 -0.91 9.71 -0.93
CA GLN A 144 0.44 10.23 -0.77
C GLN A 144 0.55 11.43 0.17
N PHE A 145 -0.51 12.21 0.33
CA PHE A 145 -0.48 13.47 1.07
C PHE A 145 -1.53 13.57 2.19
N GLY A 146 -2.47 12.63 2.26
CA GLY A 146 -3.47 12.59 3.33
C GLY A 146 -2.92 12.04 4.65
N ASP A 147 -3.66 12.29 5.71
CA ASP A 147 -3.38 11.76 7.03
C ASP A 147 -3.62 10.24 7.07
N LEU A 148 -2.65 9.49 7.58
CA LEU A 148 -2.75 8.04 7.73
C LEU A 148 -3.36 7.68 9.09
N TYR A 149 -4.45 6.90 9.04
CA TYR A 149 -5.07 6.25 10.18
C TYR A 149 -4.83 4.73 10.09
N ARG A 150 -4.16 4.17 11.08
CA ARG A 150 -3.92 2.73 11.23
C ARG A 150 -5.07 2.16 12.06
N LEU A 151 -5.99 1.45 11.41
CA LEU A 151 -7.26 1.04 12.03
C LEU A 151 -7.13 -0.34 12.69
N VAL A 152 -6.51 -1.28 11.99
CA VAL A 152 -6.23 -2.62 12.52
C VAL A 152 -4.81 -3.02 12.13
N SER A 153 -4.00 -3.31 13.14
CA SER A 153 -2.62 -3.75 12.93
C SER A 153 -2.57 -5.19 12.41
N PRO A 154 -1.72 -5.49 11.41
CA PRO A 154 -1.53 -6.88 10.97
C PRO A 154 -0.88 -7.75 12.05
N TYR A 155 -0.30 -7.13 13.10
CA TYR A 155 0.34 -7.82 14.22
C TYR A 155 -0.63 -8.17 15.35
N ASP A 156 -1.90 -7.73 15.29
CA ASP A 156 -2.92 -8.01 16.32
C ASP A 156 -3.50 -9.42 16.24
N ASN A 157 -3.07 -10.23 15.25
CA ASN A 157 -3.51 -11.61 15.03
C ASN A 157 -5.02 -11.79 14.83
N LEU A 158 -5.71 -10.75 14.36
CA LEU A 158 -7.15 -10.77 14.08
C LEU A 158 -7.50 -11.35 12.70
N GLY A 159 -6.50 -11.82 11.93
CA GLY A 159 -6.69 -12.31 10.56
C GLY A 159 -7.01 -11.23 9.53
N LEU A 160 -6.92 -9.96 9.90
CA LEU A 160 -7.13 -8.82 9.03
C LEU A 160 -6.17 -7.67 9.36
N SER A 161 -5.99 -6.77 8.39
CA SER A 161 -5.37 -5.47 8.59
C SER A 161 -6.17 -4.40 7.87
N SER A 162 -6.14 -3.18 8.39
CA SER A 162 -6.83 -2.05 7.78
C SER A 162 -6.12 -0.74 8.08
N ILE A 163 -6.05 0.10 7.06
CA ILE A 163 -5.56 1.47 7.16
C ILE A 163 -6.49 2.39 6.38
N MET A 164 -6.37 3.67 6.62
CA MET A 164 -7.15 4.68 5.91
C MET A 164 -6.32 5.94 5.72
N TYR A 165 -6.43 6.57 4.56
CA TYR A 165 -5.91 7.90 4.30
C TYR A 165 -7.06 8.88 4.16
N VAL A 166 -6.92 10.06 4.76
CA VAL A 166 -7.94 11.12 4.72
C VAL A 166 -7.28 12.41 4.26
N SER A 167 -7.87 13.11 3.29
CA SER A 167 -7.40 14.42 2.84
C SER A 167 -7.47 15.45 3.98
N GLU A 168 -6.61 16.47 3.95
CA GLU A 168 -6.60 17.56 4.93
C GLU A 168 -7.96 18.25 5.07
N ALA A 169 -8.65 18.47 3.95
CA ALA A 169 -10.00 19.06 3.92
C ALA A 169 -11.10 18.09 4.40
N LYS A 170 -10.77 16.84 4.67
CA LYS A 170 -11.72 15.77 5.02
C LYS A 170 -12.88 15.66 4.02
N ASP A 171 -12.58 15.90 2.75
CA ASP A 171 -13.52 15.76 1.64
C ASP A 171 -13.34 14.44 0.90
N LYS A 172 -12.17 13.82 1.01
CA LYS A 172 -11.82 12.57 0.36
C LYS A 172 -11.10 11.64 1.31
N ALA A 173 -11.39 10.35 1.19
CA ALA A 173 -10.68 9.34 1.95
C ALA A 173 -10.53 8.04 1.15
N VAL A 174 -9.51 7.25 1.48
CA VAL A 174 -9.29 5.91 0.90
C VAL A 174 -9.12 4.93 2.04
N PHE A 175 -10.02 3.98 2.12
CA PHE A 175 -10.04 2.93 3.13
C PHE A 175 -9.58 1.62 2.53
N TYR A 176 -8.63 0.95 3.18
CA TYR A 176 -8.08 -0.34 2.79
C TYR A 176 -8.42 -1.39 3.84
N TRP A 177 -8.86 -2.53 3.36
CA TRP A 177 -9.15 -3.69 4.18
C TRP A 177 -8.52 -4.93 3.52
N TRP A 178 -7.71 -5.67 4.27
CA TRP A 178 -7.03 -6.87 3.81
C TRP A 178 -7.31 -8.02 4.76
N LYS A 179 -7.81 -9.13 4.24
CA LYS A 179 -7.89 -10.40 4.94
C LYS A 179 -6.53 -11.09 4.86
N LEU A 180 -5.96 -11.43 6.01
CA LEU A 180 -4.63 -12.01 6.12
C LEU A 180 -4.68 -13.53 6.31
N ALA A 181 -5.72 -14.05 6.95
CA ALA A 181 -5.88 -15.46 7.24
C ALA A 181 -7.35 -15.83 7.37
N ASN A 182 -7.65 -17.10 7.18
CA ASN A 182 -8.94 -17.70 7.52
C ASN A 182 -8.84 -18.39 8.88
N PHE A 183 -9.79 -18.10 9.75
CA PHE A 183 -9.98 -18.84 10.99
C PHE A 183 -11.31 -19.61 10.92
N TYR A 184 -11.30 -20.85 11.37
CA TYR A 184 -12.51 -21.65 11.44
C TYR A 184 -13.51 -21.03 12.41
N ASN A 185 -14.74 -20.82 11.96
CA ASN A 185 -15.83 -20.20 12.72
C ASN A 185 -15.53 -18.83 13.34
N ALA A 186 -14.51 -18.10 12.83
CA ALA A 186 -14.23 -16.75 13.28
C ALA A 186 -14.98 -15.72 12.44
N HIS A 187 -15.60 -14.75 13.11
CA HIS A 187 -16.10 -13.55 12.48
C HIS A 187 -15.02 -12.49 12.50
N LEU A 188 -14.68 -11.96 11.33
CA LEU A 188 -13.79 -10.79 11.27
C LEU A 188 -14.54 -9.57 11.82
N PRO A 189 -13.89 -8.74 12.65
CA PRO A 189 -14.54 -7.59 13.23
C PRO A 189 -14.87 -6.54 12.17
N ILE A 190 -15.98 -5.82 12.38
CA ILE A 190 -16.29 -4.61 11.59
C ILE A 190 -15.23 -3.56 11.93
N VAL A 191 -14.60 -3.00 10.91
CA VAL A 191 -13.57 -1.97 11.09
C VAL A 191 -14.23 -0.59 11.06
N LYS A 192 -14.11 0.15 12.15
CA LYS A 192 -14.55 1.54 12.25
C LYS A 192 -13.52 2.42 11.52
N MET A 193 -14.03 3.40 10.79
CA MET A 193 -13.21 4.40 10.12
C MET A 193 -12.74 5.48 11.08
N ALA A 194 -11.78 6.30 10.67
CA ALA A 194 -11.25 7.40 11.48
C ALA A 194 -10.92 8.62 10.63
N GLY A 195 -10.84 9.80 11.28
CA GLY A 195 -10.39 11.04 10.65
C GLY A 195 -11.39 11.76 9.77
N LEU A 196 -12.57 11.18 9.53
CA LEU A 196 -13.63 11.81 8.76
C LEU A 196 -14.27 13.01 9.51
N ASP A 197 -14.97 13.86 8.79
CA ASP A 197 -15.82 14.88 9.39
C ASP A 197 -17.20 14.25 9.73
N ALA A 198 -17.56 14.25 11.01
CA ALA A 198 -18.80 13.63 11.49
C ALA A 198 -20.07 14.20 10.83
N ASN A 199 -20.01 15.47 10.40
CA ASN A 199 -21.15 16.21 9.85
C ASN A 199 -21.27 16.11 8.32
N LYS A 200 -20.26 15.57 7.64
CA LYS A 200 -20.31 15.37 6.18
C LYS A 200 -20.95 14.03 5.82
N MET A 201 -21.62 14.03 4.69
CA MET A 201 -22.06 12.79 4.02
C MET A 201 -20.99 12.36 3.01
N TYR A 202 -20.62 11.10 3.02
CA TYR A 202 -19.63 10.54 2.12
C TYR A 202 -20.27 9.51 1.21
N LYS A 203 -20.14 9.71 -0.09
CA LYS A 203 -20.48 8.68 -1.09
C LYS A 203 -19.34 7.68 -1.13
N VAL A 204 -19.68 6.41 -1.00
CA VAL A 204 -18.72 5.29 -1.04
C VAL A 204 -18.66 4.73 -2.44
N ARG A 205 -17.47 4.49 -2.94
CA ARG A 205 -17.20 3.77 -4.20
C ARG A 205 -16.15 2.70 -3.96
N GLU A 206 -16.45 1.47 -4.31
CA GLU A 206 -15.47 0.39 -4.29
C GLU A 206 -14.57 0.48 -5.52
N LEU A 207 -13.25 0.39 -5.28
CA LEU A 207 -12.25 0.38 -6.33
C LEU A 207 -11.90 -1.05 -6.72
N ASP A 208 -11.43 -1.22 -7.95
CA ASP A 208 -10.89 -2.47 -8.47
C ASP A 208 -11.85 -3.67 -8.32
N VAL A 209 -13.15 -3.40 -8.53
CA VAL A 209 -14.20 -4.44 -8.47
C VAL A 209 -13.96 -5.48 -9.56
N ILE A 210 -13.97 -6.76 -9.15
CA ILE A 210 -13.88 -7.92 -10.05
C ILE A 210 -15.28 -8.52 -10.24
N ASP A 211 -15.52 -9.08 -11.42
CA ASP A 211 -16.74 -9.80 -11.79
C ASP A 211 -18.04 -9.02 -11.61
N ASN A 212 -17.96 -7.67 -11.61
CA ASN A 212 -19.09 -6.76 -11.44
C ASN A 212 -19.93 -7.06 -10.17
N THR A 213 -19.31 -7.57 -9.11
CA THR A 213 -19.95 -7.83 -7.83
C THR A 213 -19.43 -6.88 -6.75
N PRO A 214 -19.85 -5.61 -6.76
CA PRO A 214 -19.43 -4.65 -5.75
C PRO A 214 -20.05 -4.95 -4.39
N LEU A 215 -19.46 -4.37 -3.35
CA LEU A 215 -20.00 -4.42 -2.00
C LEU A 215 -21.38 -3.74 -1.92
N ALA A 216 -22.20 -4.18 -0.98
CA ALA A 216 -23.52 -3.61 -0.74
C ALA A 216 -23.49 -2.10 -0.40
N CYS A 217 -22.36 -1.56 0.03
CA CYS A 217 -22.15 -0.15 0.32
C CYS A 217 -21.76 0.67 -0.91
N ASP A 218 -21.40 0.04 -2.03
CA ASP A 218 -21.00 0.74 -3.25
C ASP A 218 -22.12 1.65 -3.77
N GLY A 219 -21.77 2.87 -4.14
CA GLY A 219 -22.70 3.89 -4.62
C GLY A 219 -23.59 4.53 -3.54
N LYS A 220 -23.55 4.07 -2.28
CA LYS A 220 -24.36 4.62 -1.18
C LYS A 220 -23.62 5.72 -0.44
N SER A 221 -24.39 6.55 0.29
CA SER A 221 -23.86 7.64 1.12
C SER A 221 -24.12 7.38 2.58
N TYR A 222 -23.11 7.66 3.40
CA TYR A 222 -23.15 7.51 4.85
C TYR A 222 -22.59 8.76 5.52
N SER A 223 -23.09 9.13 6.70
CA SER A 223 -22.47 10.21 7.47
C SER A 223 -21.10 9.79 7.99
N GLY A 224 -20.16 10.73 8.09
CA GLY A 224 -18.85 10.46 8.69
C GLY A 224 -18.99 9.95 10.12
N LYS A 225 -19.98 10.44 10.86
CA LYS A 225 -20.32 9.92 12.20
C LYS A 225 -20.63 8.42 12.16
N TYR A 226 -21.53 7.99 11.26
CA TYR A 226 -21.89 6.57 11.12
C TYR A 226 -20.67 5.72 10.79
N LEU A 227 -19.85 6.15 9.83
CA LEU A 227 -18.65 5.41 9.40
C LEU A 227 -17.63 5.27 10.54
N MET A 228 -17.49 6.29 11.39
CA MET A 228 -16.56 6.27 12.52
C MET A 228 -17.10 5.50 13.74
N GLU A 229 -18.39 5.47 13.96
CA GLU A 229 -19.00 4.81 15.12
C GLU A 229 -19.33 3.33 14.83
N HIS A 230 -19.75 3.03 13.61
CA HIS A 230 -20.22 1.69 13.22
C HIS A 230 -19.33 0.98 12.21
N GLY A 231 -18.69 1.72 11.29
CA GLY A 231 -17.94 1.15 10.17
C GLY A 231 -18.84 0.60 9.06
N LEU A 232 -18.25 -0.17 8.18
CA LEU A 232 -18.96 -0.89 7.12
C LEU A 232 -18.66 -2.39 7.21
N GLU A 233 -19.68 -3.18 7.00
CA GLU A 233 -19.57 -4.62 6.97
C GLU A 233 -18.83 -5.07 5.71
N MET A 234 -17.73 -5.76 5.89
CA MET A 234 -17.01 -6.41 4.80
C MET A 234 -17.51 -7.85 4.73
N PRO A 235 -18.00 -8.31 3.58
CA PRO A 235 -18.49 -9.65 3.46
C PRO A 235 -17.35 -10.62 3.75
N LEU A 236 -17.61 -11.52 4.67
CA LEU A 236 -16.92 -12.80 4.67
C LEU A 236 -17.30 -13.45 3.34
N GLU A 237 -16.33 -13.68 2.49
CA GLU A 237 -16.56 -14.51 1.30
C GLU A 237 -16.86 -15.92 1.78
N HIS A 238 -18.13 -16.17 2.14
CA HIS A 238 -18.67 -17.48 2.47
C HIS A 238 -18.84 -18.36 1.23
N ASN A 239 -18.29 -17.99 0.11
CA ASN A 239 -18.09 -18.90 -0.99
C ASN A 239 -16.99 -19.88 -0.59
N VAL A 240 -17.34 -20.68 0.42
CA VAL A 240 -16.66 -21.93 0.71
C VAL A 240 -17.01 -22.89 -0.43
N ASP A 241 -16.48 -22.61 -1.58
CA ASP A 241 -16.20 -23.66 -2.55
C ASP A 241 -15.10 -24.48 -1.86
N TRP A 242 -15.51 -25.60 -1.23
CA TRP A 242 -14.66 -26.47 -0.42
C TRP A 242 -13.39 -26.97 -1.14
N GLY A 243 -13.02 -26.37 -2.26
CA GLY A 243 -11.82 -26.60 -3.05
C GLY A 243 -11.05 -25.32 -3.41
N LYS A 244 -11.58 -24.12 -3.21
CA LYS A 244 -10.87 -22.87 -3.52
C LYS A 244 -10.51 -22.13 -2.22
N LYS A 245 -9.26 -22.22 -1.83
CA LYS A 245 -8.71 -21.48 -0.68
C LYS A 245 -8.53 -20.01 -1.08
N ASN A 246 -9.53 -19.16 -0.81
CA ASN A 246 -9.38 -17.71 -0.85
C ASN A 246 -8.89 -17.23 0.53
N ASP A 247 -7.65 -17.61 0.88
CA ASP A 247 -7.06 -17.21 2.16
C ASP A 247 -6.83 -15.71 2.22
N TRP A 248 -6.61 -15.05 1.06
CA TRP A 248 -6.27 -13.64 0.98
C TRP A 248 -7.23 -12.91 0.06
N SER A 249 -8.00 -11.99 0.62
CA SER A 249 -8.89 -11.08 -0.10
C SER A 249 -8.73 -9.65 0.40
N SER A 250 -9.14 -8.69 -0.42
CA SER A 250 -8.99 -7.27 -0.13
C SER A 250 -10.14 -6.45 -0.67
N ARG A 251 -10.37 -5.30 -0.03
CA ARG A 251 -11.31 -4.28 -0.47
C ARG A 251 -10.68 -2.91 -0.32
N VAL A 252 -10.90 -2.06 -1.31
CA VAL A 252 -10.49 -0.65 -1.27
C VAL A 252 -11.72 0.20 -1.54
N LEU A 253 -11.99 1.10 -0.61
CA LEU A 253 -13.12 2.03 -0.74
C LEU A 253 -12.60 3.45 -0.87
N TYR A 254 -13.10 4.16 -1.87
CA TYR A 254 -12.92 5.60 -2.02
C TYR A 254 -14.18 6.30 -1.50
N LEU A 255 -13.98 7.28 -0.64
CA LEU A 255 -15.03 8.08 -0.03
C LEU A 255 -14.88 9.53 -0.49
N GLU A 256 -15.98 10.12 -0.93
CA GLU A 256 -16.01 11.52 -1.37
C GLU A 256 -17.19 12.24 -0.71
N ALA A 257 -16.89 13.37 -0.04
CA ALA A 257 -17.91 14.19 0.61
C ALA A 257 -18.81 14.84 -0.43
N GLN A 258 -20.12 14.90 -0.11
CA GLN A 258 -21.18 15.49 -0.91
C GLN A 258 -21.54 16.86 -0.37
#